data_180177d21779cc33d58a06749d81fc57
#
_entry.id   180177d21779cc33d58a06749d81fc57
#
_cell.length_a   1.000
_cell.length_b   1.000
_cell.length_c   1.000
_cell.angle_alpha   90.00
_cell.angle_beta   90.00
_cell.angle_gamma   90.00
#
_symmetry.space_group_name_H-M   'P 1'
#
loop_
_entity.id
_entity.type
_entity.pdbx_description
1 polymer ?
#
loop_
_entity_poly.entity_id
_entity_poly.type
_entity_poly.pdbx_seq_one_letter_code
_entity_poly.pdbx_strand_id
1 'polypeptide(L)'
;MKTIDNDIKAGDFKKVYLLYGQERYLIKQYRDKLIKAMVSEGDSMNFSSFEGDGINQKEIIDLAETLPFFADKRVILIEDAGIFSKAGDELGEYLKDSPESTHFIFVEESVDKRSKLYKAAAKCGNPVEFKEQTDETLARWIGMRIRKDGKGISQAAYNSFIEKTGTDMENIDKELEKLLCYCMDKDVIELSDVEAVTTEQITNKVFEMVDAIASHKQKRALELYYDLLALKEPAMRIMYLISRQFNILMNVKAMTNKGFGNKDIASKAGCPEWAVRKYQAQCRAYSLDDLKRAVRDGVAYEEDVKTGRMNDQMAVELFIVQYSADMTGTHTTGSK
;
A
#
# COMPACT_ATOMS: atom_id res chain seq x y z
N MET A 1 13.61 12.49 -2.20
CA MET A 1 14.20 11.84 -1.01
C MET A 1 15.61 12.40 -0.71
N LYS A 2 16.64 12.19 -1.55
CA LYS A 2 18.01 12.67 -1.28
C LYS A 2 18.11 14.18 -1.02
N THR A 3 17.30 14.99 -1.67
CA THR A 3 17.24 16.44 -1.46
C THR A 3 16.76 16.77 -0.04
N ILE A 4 15.69 16.14 0.42
CA ILE A 4 15.18 16.32 1.80
C ILE A 4 16.23 15.90 2.83
N ASP A 5 16.87 14.75 2.63
CA ASP A 5 17.93 14.27 3.55
C ASP A 5 19.12 15.24 3.60
N ASN A 6 19.45 15.91 2.47
CA ASN A 6 20.49 16.93 2.42
C ASN A 6 20.06 18.22 3.12
N ASP A 7 18.84 18.70 2.91
CA ASP A 7 18.29 19.89 3.56
C ASP A 7 18.26 19.69 5.11
N ILE A 8 17.82 18.51 5.57
CA ILE A 8 17.83 18.17 7.00
C ILE A 8 19.25 18.15 7.58
N LYS A 9 20.24 17.57 6.86
CA LYS A 9 21.63 17.53 7.32
C LYS A 9 22.29 18.91 7.35
N ALA A 10 21.94 19.76 6.41
CA ALA A 10 22.46 21.12 6.31
C ALA A 10 21.77 22.09 7.28
N GLY A 11 20.57 21.75 7.79
CA GLY A 11 19.72 22.67 8.52
C GLY A 11 19.14 23.81 7.67
N ASP A 12 19.25 23.70 6.34
CA ASP A 12 18.80 24.70 5.36
C ASP A 12 17.51 24.21 4.69
N PHE A 13 16.38 24.68 5.20
CA PHE A 13 15.06 24.22 4.77
C PHE A 13 14.47 25.13 3.69
N LYS A 14 13.76 24.49 2.72
CA LYS A 14 12.97 25.24 1.74
C LYS A 14 11.65 25.69 2.34
N LYS A 15 11.08 26.76 1.80
CA LYS A 15 9.76 27.27 2.23
C LYS A 15 8.65 26.25 2.06
N VAL A 16 8.74 25.39 1.01
CA VAL A 16 7.69 24.45 0.66
C VAL A 16 8.29 23.07 0.41
N TYR A 17 7.74 22.08 1.07
CA TYR A 17 7.92 20.68 0.76
C TYR A 17 6.58 20.10 0.31
N LEU A 18 6.55 19.48 -0.86
CA LEU A 18 5.37 18.76 -1.37
C LEU A 18 5.73 17.28 -1.51
N LEU A 19 5.17 16.46 -0.62
CA LEU A 19 5.34 15.02 -0.58
C LEU A 19 4.08 14.39 -1.16
N TYR A 20 4.19 13.66 -2.28
CA TYR A 20 3.00 13.09 -2.91
C TYR A 20 3.30 11.74 -3.58
N GLY A 21 2.28 10.91 -3.75
CA GLY A 21 2.37 9.62 -4.44
C GLY A 21 1.75 8.46 -3.68
N GLN A 22 2.00 7.27 -4.17
CA GLN A 22 1.34 6.04 -3.70
C GLN A 22 2.04 5.39 -2.50
N GLU A 23 3.34 5.69 -2.29
CA GLU A 23 4.13 5.09 -1.21
C GLU A 23 3.92 5.86 0.12
N ARG A 24 2.77 5.65 0.74
CA ARG A 24 2.34 6.37 1.95
C ARG A 24 3.27 6.19 3.14
N TYR A 25 3.89 5.02 3.27
CA TYR A 25 4.83 4.76 4.35
C TYR A 25 6.05 5.69 4.29
N LEU A 26 6.67 5.82 3.12
CA LEU A 26 7.81 6.72 2.95
C LEU A 26 7.41 8.19 3.08
N ILE A 27 6.24 8.59 2.56
CA ILE A 27 5.70 9.94 2.72
C ILE A 27 5.62 10.28 4.21
N LYS A 28 4.99 9.42 5.02
CA LYS A 28 4.88 9.58 6.48
C LYS A 28 6.24 9.69 7.14
N GLN A 29 7.18 8.80 6.80
CA GLN A 29 8.54 8.87 7.35
C GLN A 29 9.25 10.20 7.04
N TYR A 30 9.18 10.68 5.80
CA TYR A 30 9.83 11.94 5.40
C TYR A 30 9.12 13.16 5.95
N ARG A 31 7.79 13.15 6.05
CA ARG A 31 7.01 14.16 6.75
C ARG A 31 7.46 14.28 8.21
N ASP A 32 7.50 13.16 8.94
CA ASP A 32 7.86 13.15 10.35
C ASP A 32 9.32 13.57 10.57
N LYS A 33 10.24 13.18 9.68
CA LYS A 33 11.63 13.65 9.70
C LYS A 33 11.73 15.16 9.51
N LEU A 34 10.99 15.75 8.58
CA LEU A 34 10.97 17.19 8.33
C LEU A 34 10.42 17.93 9.54
N ILE A 35 9.29 17.50 10.08
CA ILE A 35 8.70 18.11 11.29
C ILE A 35 9.70 18.06 12.44
N LYS A 36 10.26 16.90 12.74
CA LYS A 36 11.24 16.73 13.83
C LYS A 36 12.51 17.56 13.65
N ALA A 37 12.89 17.88 12.40
CA ALA A 37 14.07 18.69 12.13
C ALA A 37 13.81 20.19 12.19
N MET A 38 12.54 20.62 12.02
CA MET A 38 12.18 22.06 11.98
C MET A 38 11.44 22.52 13.25
N VAL A 39 10.80 21.61 13.99
CA VAL A 39 9.96 21.91 15.17
C VAL A 39 10.57 21.26 16.39
N SER A 40 10.74 22.02 17.46
CA SER A 40 11.22 21.49 18.74
C SER A 40 10.18 20.56 19.37
N GLU A 41 10.64 19.56 20.10
CA GLU A 41 9.75 18.60 20.76
C GLU A 41 8.80 19.32 21.75
N GLY A 42 7.48 19.12 21.55
CA GLY A 42 6.44 19.74 22.37
C GLY A 42 6.07 21.17 21.96
N ASP A 43 6.65 21.74 20.92
CA ASP A 43 6.29 23.08 20.42
C ASP A 43 4.98 23.04 19.62
N SER A 44 3.87 23.28 20.30
CA SER A 44 2.54 23.42 19.69
C SER A 44 2.21 24.84 19.23
N MET A 45 3.04 25.83 19.56
CA MET A 45 2.80 27.22 19.18
C MET A 45 3.26 27.54 17.76
N ASN A 46 4.29 26.84 17.29
CA ASN A 46 4.90 27.06 15.99
C ASN A 46 4.61 25.93 14.99
N PHE A 47 3.84 24.93 15.40
CA PHE A 47 3.39 23.84 14.53
C PHE A 47 1.87 23.82 14.46
N SER A 48 1.33 23.76 13.23
CA SER A 48 -0.11 23.62 12.97
C SER A 48 -0.34 22.59 11.88
N SER A 49 -1.40 21.80 12.01
CA SER A 49 -1.77 20.75 11.07
C SER A 49 -3.21 20.91 10.61
N PHE A 50 -3.41 20.79 9.30
CA PHE A 50 -4.71 20.80 8.63
C PHE A 50 -4.84 19.50 7.83
N GLU A 51 -5.98 18.83 7.91
CA GLU A 51 -6.21 17.56 7.27
C GLU A 51 -7.59 17.47 6.61
N GLY A 52 -7.67 16.82 5.45
CA GLY A 52 -8.91 16.50 4.76
C GLY A 52 -9.43 17.59 3.84
N ASP A 53 -10.51 17.25 3.13
CA ASP A 53 -11.16 18.12 2.15
C ASP A 53 -11.83 19.32 2.83
N GLY A 54 -11.82 20.48 2.12
CA GLY A 54 -12.56 21.67 2.54
C GLY A 54 -11.83 22.58 3.53
N ILE A 55 -10.50 22.44 3.66
CA ILE A 55 -9.69 23.36 4.45
C ILE A 55 -9.86 24.82 4.00
N ASN A 56 -9.88 25.72 4.98
CA ASN A 56 -9.99 27.15 4.72
C ASN A 56 -8.60 27.74 4.39
N GLN A 57 -8.35 28.03 3.10
CA GLN A 57 -7.07 28.58 2.65
C GLN A 57 -6.76 29.95 3.31
N LYS A 58 -7.78 30.78 3.60
CA LYS A 58 -7.55 32.07 4.28
C LYS A 58 -7.04 31.90 5.70
N GLU A 59 -7.59 30.94 6.44
CA GLU A 59 -7.12 30.62 7.79
C GLU A 59 -5.65 30.17 7.78
N ILE A 60 -5.26 29.38 6.78
CA ILE A 60 -3.86 28.97 6.60
C ILE A 60 -2.96 30.17 6.29
N ILE A 61 -3.42 31.09 5.42
CA ILE A 61 -2.70 32.30 5.07
C ILE A 61 -2.56 33.22 6.29
N ASP A 62 -3.66 33.48 7.00
CA ASP A 62 -3.64 34.31 8.21
C ASP A 62 -2.69 33.76 9.28
N LEU A 63 -2.67 32.44 9.44
CA LEU A 63 -1.73 31.77 10.33
C LEU A 63 -0.29 31.88 9.85
N ALA A 64 -0.06 31.77 8.55
CA ALA A 64 1.27 31.85 7.94
C ALA A 64 1.91 33.23 8.07
N GLU A 65 1.11 34.30 8.16
CA GLU A 65 1.55 35.68 8.38
C GLU A 65 1.96 35.95 9.83
N THR A 66 1.59 35.05 10.77
CA THR A 66 1.98 35.26 12.18
C THR A 66 3.45 34.87 12.38
N LEU A 67 4.21 35.72 13.05
CA LEU A 67 5.60 35.43 13.39
C LEU A 67 5.71 34.20 14.31
N PRO A 68 6.79 33.40 14.17
CA PRO A 68 7.07 32.32 15.12
C PRO A 68 7.21 32.83 16.54
N PHE A 69 6.69 32.08 17.50
CA PHE A 69 6.74 32.43 18.92
C PHE A 69 7.97 31.81 19.58
N PHE A 70 8.95 32.63 19.93
CA PHE A 70 10.24 32.21 20.52
C PHE A 70 10.96 31.08 19.73
N ALA A 71 10.78 31.05 18.43
CA ALA A 71 11.41 30.07 17.52
C ALA A 71 11.82 30.75 16.21
N ASP A 72 12.70 30.09 15.43
CA ASP A 72 13.14 30.63 14.14
C ASP A 72 12.13 30.31 13.02
N LYS A 73 11.30 29.31 13.21
CA LYS A 73 10.44 28.76 12.15
C LYS A 73 9.03 28.49 12.64
N ARG A 74 8.05 28.74 11.77
CA ARG A 74 6.69 28.25 11.85
C ARG A 74 6.51 27.15 10.80
N VAL A 75 5.93 26.03 11.18
CA VAL A 75 5.68 24.90 10.26
C VAL A 75 4.17 24.64 10.17
N ILE A 76 3.66 24.65 8.95
CA ILE A 76 2.26 24.37 8.63
C ILE A 76 2.21 23.08 7.80
N LEU A 77 1.63 22.05 8.37
CA LEU A 77 1.39 20.75 7.71
C LEU A 77 -0.01 20.75 7.11
N ILE A 78 -0.14 20.32 5.87
CA ILE A 78 -1.42 20.20 5.17
C ILE A 78 -1.47 18.82 4.49
N GLU A 79 -2.40 17.98 4.95
CA GLU A 79 -2.48 16.59 4.52
C GLU A 79 -3.83 16.27 3.86
N ASP A 80 -3.77 15.55 2.73
CA ASP A 80 -4.93 14.99 2.03
C ASP A 80 -6.08 16.01 1.79
N ALA A 81 -5.70 17.26 1.54
CA ALA A 81 -6.63 18.36 1.36
C ALA A 81 -7.21 18.46 -0.06
N GLY A 82 -6.64 17.73 -1.01
CA GLY A 82 -7.05 17.70 -2.41
C GLY A 82 -6.85 19.03 -3.17
N ILE A 83 -6.19 20.03 -2.56
CA ILE A 83 -6.04 21.38 -3.12
C ILE A 83 -5.13 21.45 -4.34
N PHE A 84 -4.27 20.46 -4.54
CA PHE A 84 -3.42 20.37 -5.73
C PHE A 84 -4.17 19.86 -6.97
N SER A 85 -5.40 19.36 -6.80
CA SER A 85 -6.23 18.84 -7.91
C SER A 85 -7.36 19.77 -8.31
N LYS A 86 -7.90 20.63 -7.41
CA LYS A 86 -9.17 21.32 -7.65
C LYS A 86 -9.24 22.82 -7.33
N ALA A 87 -8.51 23.38 -6.38
CA ALA A 87 -8.83 24.73 -5.89
C ALA A 87 -7.69 25.40 -5.07
N GLY A 88 -6.46 25.26 -5.44
CA GLY A 88 -5.33 25.85 -4.71
C GLY A 88 -4.85 27.20 -5.21
N ASP A 89 -5.67 27.97 -5.93
CA ASP A 89 -5.21 29.18 -6.62
C ASP A 89 -4.79 30.29 -5.64
N GLU A 90 -5.55 30.52 -4.58
CA GLU A 90 -5.30 31.56 -3.58
C GLU A 90 -3.99 31.29 -2.81
N LEU A 91 -3.85 30.07 -2.28
CA LEU A 91 -2.62 29.64 -1.60
C LEU A 91 -1.42 29.59 -2.56
N GLY A 92 -1.64 29.22 -3.84
CA GLY A 92 -0.59 29.20 -4.85
C GLY A 92 -0.04 30.58 -5.21
N GLU A 93 -0.84 31.63 -5.10
CA GLU A 93 -0.37 33.01 -5.25
C GLU A 93 0.37 33.48 -4.02
N TYR A 94 -0.18 33.16 -2.85
CA TYR A 94 0.41 33.53 -1.56
C TYR A 94 1.80 32.91 -1.30
N LEU A 95 2.02 31.65 -1.67
CA LEU A 95 3.31 30.98 -1.45
C LEU A 95 4.53 31.74 -2.01
N LYS A 96 4.34 32.60 -3.01
CA LYS A 96 5.42 33.36 -3.64
C LYS A 96 5.94 34.46 -2.72
N ASP A 97 5.06 35.03 -1.91
CA ASP A 97 5.31 36.19 -1.05
C ASP A 97 5.27 35.82 0.45
N SER A 98 5.14 34.53 0.78
CA SER A 98 5.10 34.04 2.16
C SER A 98 6.39 34.39 2.94
N PRO A 99 6.31 34.65 4.25
CA PRO A 99 7.45 34.93 5.09
C PRO A 99 8.54 33.86 5.04
N GLU A 100 9.81 34.24 5.14
CA GLU A 100 10.96 33.31 5.14
C GLU A 100 10.95 32.39 6.37
N SER A 101 10.33 32.82 7.47
CA SER A 101 10.19 32.03 8.70
C SER A 101 9.08 30.98 8.65
N THR A 102 8.22 31.00 7.62
CA THR A 102 7.09 30.07 7.52
C THR A 102 7.39 28.98 6.48
N HIS A 103 7.28 27.73 6.92
CA HIS A 103 7.53 26.55 6.11
C HIS A 103 6.25 25.73 5.96
N PHE A 104 5.96 25.30 4.71
CA PHE A 104 4.81 24.48 4.40
C PHE A 104 5.24 23.06 4.07
N ILE A 105 4.56 22.08 4.64
CA ILE A 105 4.68 20.67 4.30
C ILE A 105 3.33 20.22 3.77
N PHE A 106 3.25 19.94 2.48
CA PHE A 106 2.05 19.36 1.85
C PHE A 106 2.24 17.87 1.68
N VAL A 107 1.20 17.11 2.01
CA VAL A 107 1.11 15.68 1.79
C VAL A 107 -0.14 15.37 0.99
N GLU A 108 0.01 14.76 -0.19
CA GLU A 108 -1.10 14.45 -1.09
C GLU A 108 -0.92 13.07 -1.74
N GLU A 109 -2.01 12.38 -2.04
CA GLU A 109 -1.94 11.13 -2.81
C GLU A 109 -1.62 11.40 -4.28
N SER A 110 -2.22 12.44 -4.85
CA SER A 110 -2.03 12.82 -6.25
C SER A 110 -2.07 14.32 -6.44
N VAL A 111 -1.38 14.81 -7.48
CA VAL A 111 -1.30 16.25 -7.79
C VAL A 111 -1.48 16.49 -9.28
N ASP A 112 -2.18 17.56 -9.68
CA ASP A 112 -2.12 18.07 -11.05
C ASP A 112 -0.89 18.98 -11.20
N LYS A 113 0.14 18.49 -11.87
CA LYS A 113 1.39 19.23 -12.12
C LYS A 113 1.18 20.50 -12.96
N ARG A 114 0.00 20.69 -13.57
CA ARG A 114 -0.37 21.88 -14.32
C ARG A 114 -1.00 22.96 -13.44
N SER A 115 -1.46 22.62 -12.23
CA SER A 115 -2.11 23.54 -11.31
C SER A 115 -1.18 24.72 -10.92
N LYS A 116 -1.79 25.86 -10.59
CA LYS A 116 -1.02 27.04 -10.12
C LYS A 116 -0.28 26.74 -8.83
N LEU A 117 -0.93 26.05 -7.89
CA LEU A 117 -0.35 25.69 -6.60
C LEU A 117 0.87 24.78 -6.78
N TYR A 118 0.81 23.76 -7.66
CA TYR A 118 1.97 22.92 -7.93
C TYR A 118 3.16 23.70 -8.48
N LYS A 119 2.89 24.60 -9.44
CA LYS A 119 3.95 25.44 -10.03
C LYS A 119 4.57 26.39 -9.01
N ALA A 120 3.77 26.95 -8.11
CA ALA A 120 4.25 27.78 -7.00
C ALA A 120 5.10 26.95 -6.02
N ALA A 121 4.60 25.79 -5.58
CA ALA A 121 5.32 24.87 -4.70
C ALA A 121 6.66 24.41 -5.32
N ALA A 122 6.69 24.15 -6.62
CA ALA A 122 7.91 23.76 -7.33
C ALA A 122 8.93 24.92 -7.46
N LYS A 123 8.46 26.19 -7.50
CA LYS A 123 9.31 27.36 -7.57
C LYS A 123 9.91 27.73 -6.20
N CYS A 124 9.12 27.62 -5.14
CA CYS A 124 9.48 28.03 -3.78
C CYS A 124 10.06 26.88 -2.94
N GLY A 125 10.06 25.66 -3.47
CA GLY A 125 10.39 24.50 -2.66
C GLY A 125 10.78 23.24 -3.42
N ASN A 126 10.47 22.09 -2.82
CA ASN A 126 10.94 20.79 -3.26
C ASN A 126 9.77 19.79 -3.36
N PRO A 127 9.14 19.64 -4.54
CA PRO A 127 8.16 18.56 -4.77
C PRO A 127 8.87 17.22 -4.93
N VAL A 128 8.46 16.23 -4.14
CA VAL A 128 9.01 14.87 -4.16
C VAL A 128 7.89 13.86 -4.38
N GLU A 129 7.99 13.12 -5.47
CA GLU A 129 7.07 12.03 -5.80
C GLU A 129 7.56 10.71 -5.20
N PHE A 130 6.72 10.08 -4.39
CA PHE A 130 6.97 8.79 -3.76
C PHE A 130 6.18 7.72 -4.51
N LYS A 131 6.85 7.05 -5.44
CA LYS A 131 6.30 5.94 -6.21
C LYS A 131 6.40 4.65 -5.42
N GLU A 132 5.53 3.68 -5.75
CA GLU A 132 5.71 2.31 -5.28
C GLU A 132 7.13 1.83 -5.50
N GLN A 133 7.67 1.12 -4.50
CA GLN A 133 9.05 0.68 -4.56
C GLN A 133 9.17 -0.57 -5.42
N THR A 134 10.26 -0.64 -6.20
CA THR A 134 10.62 -1.86 -6.93
C THR A 134 11.23 -2.88 -5.99
N ASP A 135 11.21 -4.16 -6.38
CA ASP A 135 11.81 -5.25 -5.60
C ASP A 135 13.27 -4.96 -5.26
N GLU A 136 14.01 -4.36 -6.21
CA GLU A 136 15.41 -3.98 -5.98
C GLU A 136 15.56 -2.88 -4.93
N THR A 137 14.67 -1.88 -4.94
CA THR A 137 14.69 -0.78 -3.95
C THR A 137 14.26 -1.26 -2.59
N LEU A 138 13.28 -2.17 -2.50
CA LEU A 138 12.87 -2.83 -1.28
C LEU A 138 14.01 -3.67 -0.68
N ALA A 139 14.66 -4.50 -1.49
CA ALA A 139 15.79 -5.33 -1.05
C ALA A 139 16.92 -4.46 -0.47
N ARG A 140 17.22 -3.36 -1.14
CA ARG A 140 18.23 -2.40 -0.69
C ARG A 140 17.82 -1.72 0.63
N TRP A 141 16.56 -1.35 0.78
CA TRP A 141 16.03 -0.72 1.98
C TRP A 141 16.07 -1.68 3.17
N ILE A 142 15.58 -2.91 3.00
CA ILE A 142 15.63 -3.96 4.03
C ILE A 142 17.08 -4.23 4.44
N GLY A 143 17.98 -4.40 3.47
CA GLY A 143 19.40 -4.61 3.75
C GLY A 143 20.06 -3.45 4.48
N MET A 144 19.67 -2.20 4.23
CA MET A 144 20.14 -1.04 4.99
C MET A 144 19.63 -1.04 6.42
N ARG A 145 18.36 -1.40 6.65
CA ARG A 145 17.79 -1.48 8.01
C ARG A 145 18.51 -2.55 8.85
N ILE A 146 18.70 -3.74 8.30
CA ILE A 146 19.39 -4.84 8.97
C ILE A 146 20.84 -4.47 9.31
N ARG A 147 21.57 -3.88 8.35
CA ARG A 147 22.96 -3.43 8.56
C ARG A 147 23.09 -2.31 9.58
N LYS A 148 22.07 -1.43 9.71
CA LYS A 148 22.07 -0.38 10.72
C LYS A 148 22.15 -0.95 12.15
N ASP A 149 21.57 -2.14 12.35
CA ASP A 149 21.60 -2.86 13.62
C ASP A 149 22.81 -3.83 13.71
N GLY A 150 23.77 -3.70 12.79
CA GLY A 150 25.01 -4.50 12.78
C GLY A 150 24.82 -5.94 12.31
N LYS A 151 23.67 -6.28 11.70
CA LYS A 151 23.30 -7.65 11.37
C LYS A 151 23.39 -7.96 9.88
N GLY A 152 23.46 -9.26 9.55
CA GLY A 152 23.27 -9.82 8.22
C GLY A 152 21.95 -10.59 8.12
N ILE A 153 21.61 -11.01 6.91
CA ILE A 153 20.49 -11.91 6.64
C ILE A 153 20.90 -12.92 5.56
N SER A 154 20.62 -14.21 5.79
CA SER A 154 20.85 -15.21 4.75
C SER A 154 19.88 -15.07 3.58
N GLN A 155 20.28 -15.52 2.39
CA GLN A 155 19.44 -15.42 1.19
C GLN A 155 18.12 -16.19 1.36
N ALA A 156 18.15 -17.35 2.03
CA ALA A 156 16.95 -18.14 2.31
C ALA A 156 15.99 -17.40 3.25
N ALA A 157 16.53 -16.78 4.33
CA ALA A 157 15.78 -15.96 5.26
C ALA A 157 15.14 -14.74 4.56
N TYR A 158 15.91 -14.04 3.73
CA TYR A 158 15.40 -12.89 2.96
C TYR A 158 14.23 -13.28 2.04
N ASN A 159 14.38 -14.37 1.28
CA ASN A 159 13.34 -14.83 0.37
C ASN A 159 12.04 -15.21 1.12
N SER A 160 12.18 -15.97 2.22
CA SER A 160 11.03 -16.32 3.07
C SER A 160 10.39 -15.09 3.72
N PHE A 161 11.21 -14.13 4.16
CA PHE A 161 10.71 -12.87 4.74
C PHE A 161 9.84 -12.10 3.75
N ILE A 162 10.33 -11.86 2.52
CA ILE A 162 9.57 -11.16 1.47
C ILE A 162 8.33 -11.95 1.06
N GLU A 163 8.42 -13.27 0.98
CA GLU A 163 7.27 -14.11 0.65
C GLU A 163 6.15 -13.96 1.70
N LYS A 164 6.51 -13.91 2.98
CA LYS A 164 5.55 -13.75 4.08
C LYS A 164 5.01 -12.33 4.22
N THR A 165 5.86 -11.31 4.07
CA THR A 165 5.49 -9.90 4.30
C THR A 165 4.90 -9.20 3.08
N GLY A 166 5.18 -9.69 1.87
CA GLY A 166 4.83 -9.02 0.62
C GLY A 166 5.66 -7.76 0.37
N THR A 167 5.07 -6.79 -0.35
CA THR A 167 5.76 -5.55 -0.77
C THR A 167 5.28 -4.29 -0.06
N ASP A 168 4.35 -4.41 0.86
CA ASP A 168 3.87 -3.30 1.69
C ASP A 168 4.94 -2.86 2.68
N MET A 169 5.48 -1.65 2.52
CA MET A 169 6.61 -1.17 3.31
C MET A 169 6.29 -1.00 4.79
N GLU A 170 5.06 -0.65 5.14
CA GLU A 170 4.66 -0.52 6.55
C GLU A 170 4.64 -1.90 7.24
N ASN A 171 4.10 -2.91 6.55
CA ASN A 171 4.13 -4.28 7.04
C ASN A 171 5.55 -4.83 7.13
N ILE A 172 6.36 -4.60 6.08
CA ILE A 172 7.78 -5.00 6.08
C ILE A 172 8.52 -4.40 7.27
N ASP A 173 8.34 -3.10 7.56
CA ASP A 173 9.02 -2.43 8.67
C ASP A 173 8.61 -3.02 10.03
N LYS A 174 7.31 -3.23 10.24
CA LYS A 174 6.78 -3.85 11.48
C LYS A 174 7.31 -5.27 11.69
N GLU A 175 7.27 -6.09 10.65
CA GLU A 175 7.76 -7.47 10.73
C GLU A 175 9.29 -7.52 10.89
N LEU A 176 10.01 -6.61 10.23
CA LEU A 176 11.45 -6.50 10.34
C LEU A 176 11.88 -6.05 11.74
N GLU A 177 11.16 -5.11 12.35
CA GLU A 177 11.41 -4.68 13.73
C GLU A 177 11.25 -5.84 14.71
N LYS A 178 10.17 -6.63 14.60
CA LYS A 178 9.99 -7.84 15.41
C LYS A 178 11.13 -8.84 15.22
N LEU A 179 11.53 -9.06 13.97
CA LEU A 179 12.59 -10.00 13.62
C LEU A 179 13.95 -9.54 14.18
N LEU A 180 14.27 -8.25 14.07
CA LEU A 180 15.49 -7.67 14.64
C LEU A 180 15.51 -7.76 16.16
N CYS A 181 14.38 -7.52 16.83
CA CYS A 181 14.24 -7.70 18.28
C CYS A 181 14.42 -9.17 18.68
N TYR A 182 13.85 -10.11 17.94
CA TYR A 182 14.02 -11.55 18.21
C TYR A 182 15.46 -12.02 18.05
N CYS A 183 16.16 -11.47 17.07
CA CYS A 183 17.54 -11.82 16.75
C CYS A 183 18.57 -10.95 17.47
N MET A 184 18.24 -10.27 18.59
CA MET A 184 19.14 -9.31 19.25
C MET A 184 20.54 -9.87 19.48
N ASP A 185 20.65 -11.13 19.91
CA ASP A 185 21.90 -11.82 20.26
C ASP A 185 22.57 -12.53 19.07
N LYS A 186 22.11 -12.31 17.83
CA LYS A 186 22.62 -12.96 16.63
C LYS A 186 23.20 -11.94 15.66
N ASP A 187 24.29 -12.30 15.00
CA ASP A 187 24.92 -11.49 13.95
C ASP A 187 24.23 -11.67 12.58
N VAL A 188 23.64 -12.85 12.35
CA VAL A 188 22.98 -13.20 11.07
C VAL A 188 21.59 -13.76 11.34
N ILE A 189 20.63 -13.25 10.60
CA ILE A 189 19.25 -13.71 10.61
C ILE A 189 19.14 -14.92 9.68
N GLU A 190 18.69 -16.04 10.22
CA GLU A 190 18.53 -17.30 9.50
C GLU A 190 17.06 -17.61 9.18
N LEU A 191 16.82 -18.58 8.28
CA LEU A 191 15.47 -18.98 7.86
C LEU A 191 14.59 -19.36 9.05
N SER A 192 15.14 -20.10 10.01
CA SER A 192 14.41 -20.52 11.22
C SER A 192 13.90 -19.35 12.07
N ASP A 193 14.62 -18.21 12.06
CA ASP A 193 14.22 -17.02 12.79
C ASP A 193 13.01 -16.35 12.13
N VAL A 194 13.05 -16.26 10.79
CA VAL A 194 11.91 -15.75 10.00
C VAL A 194 10.68 -16.64 10.17
N GLU A 195 10.84 -17.96 10.14
CA GLU A 195 9.76 -18.91 10.36
C GLU A 195 9.12 -18.79 11.75
N ALA A 196 9.95 -18.52 12.78
CA ALA A 196 9.49 -18.41 14.16
C ALA A 196 8.72 -17.12 14.46
N VAL A 197 9.04 -16.00 13.79
CA VAL A 197 8.57 -14.66 14.21
C VAL A 197 7.71 -13.97 13.17
N THR A 198 8.05 -14.13 11.88
CA THR A 198 7.37 -13.39 10.83
C THR A 198 5.99 -13.96 10.55
N THR A 199 4.97 -13.13 10.74
CA THR A 199 3.58 -13.51 10.49
C THR A 199 3.28 -13.46 9.00
N GLU A 200 2.69 -14.53 8.49
CA GLU A 200 2.26 -14.56 7.10
C GLU A 200 1.05 -13.65 6.88
N GLN A 201 1.10 -12.84 5.82
CA GLN A 201 -0.03 -11.97 5.50
C GLN A 201 -1.27 -12.77 5.10
N ILE A 202 -2.44 -12.27 5.53
CA ILE A 202 -3.74 -12.81 5.15
C ILE A 202 -3.89 -12.90 3.63
N THR A 203 -3.37 -11.91 2.91
CA THR A 203 -3.39 -11.90 1.44
C THR A 203 -2.65 -13.09 0.84
N ASN A 204 -1.54 -13.55 1.44
CA ASN A 204 -0.81 -14.72 0.99
C ASN A 204 -1.60 -16.01 1.24
N LYS A 205 -2.23 -16.14 2.41
CA LYS A 205 -3.13 -17.27 2.70
C LYS A 205 -4.32 -17.33 1.75
N VAL A 206 -4.89 -16.16 1.40
CA VAL A 206 -5.95 -16.10 0.38
C VAL A 206 -5.41 -16.50 -1.00
N PHE A 207 -4.17 -16.09 -1.35
CA PHE A 207 -3.54 -16.52 -2.60
C PHE A 207 -3.39 -18.05 -2.64
N GLU A 208 -2.87 -18.66 -1.57
CA GLU A 208 -2.77 -20.13 -1.46
C GLU A 208 -4.13 -20.82 -1.52
N MET A 209 -5.14 -20.23 -0.89
CA MET A 209 -6.51 -20.75 -0.94
C MET A 209 -7.06 -20.75 -2.37
N VAL A 210 -6.87 -19.66 -3.13
CA VAL A 210 -7.28 -19.59 -4.54
C VAL A 210 -6.46 -20.55 -5.40
N ASP A 211 -5.18 -20.78 -5.08
CA ASP A 211 -4.37 -21.81 -5.75
C ASP A 211 -4.87 -23.22 -5.46
N ALA A 212 -5.27 -23.50 -4.22
CA ALA A 212 -5.90 -24.77 -3.85
C ALA A 212 -7.25 -24.97 -4.55
N ILE A 213 -8.06 -23.90 -4.69
CA ILE A 213 -9.31 -23.92 -5.47
C ILE A 213 -9.00 -24.24 -6.94
N ALA A 214 -8.03 -23.56 -7.54
CA ALA A 214 -7.60 -23.76 -8.92
C ALA A 214 -7.07 -25.18 -9.22
N SER A 215 -6.47 -25.78 -8.19
CA SER A 215 -5.92 -27.14 -8.26
C SER A 215 -6.92 -28.24 -7.84
N HIS A 216 -8.20 -27.91 -7.71
CA HIS A 216 -9.28 -28.79 -7.25
C HIS A 216 -9.01 -29.46 -5.88
N LYS A 217 -8.22 -28.81 -5.03
CA LYS A 217 -7.89 -29.25 -3.66
C LYS A 217 -8.86 -28.66 -2.66
N GLN A 218 -10.14 -28.98 -2.79
CA GLN A 218 -11.24 -28.41 -1.99
C GLN A 218 -10.98 -28.47 -0.48
N LYS A 219 -10.54 -29.63 0.02
CA LYS A 219 -10.22 -29.82 1.44
C LYS A 219 -9.18 -28.80 1.92
N ARG A 220 -8.08 -28.63 1.15
CA ARG A 220 -7.04 -27.69 1.50
C ARG A 220 -7.52 -26.23 1.45
N ALA A 221 -8.36 -25.88 0.49
CA ALA A 221 -8.95 -24.55 0.40
C ALA A 221 -9.83 -24.23 1.61
N LEU A 222 -10.66 -25.17 2.06
CA LEU A 222 -11.47 -25.03 3.26
C LEU A 222 -10.63 -24.98 4.55
N GLU A 223 -9.57 -25.78 4.68
CA GLU A 223 -8.62 -25.69 5.79
C GLU A 223 -8.04 -24.27 5.91
N LEU A 224 -7.53 -23.71 4.81
CA LEU A 224 -6.98 -22.34 4.77
C LEU A 224 -8.05 -21.29 5.14
N TYR A 225 -9.30 -21.50 4.72
CA TYR A 225 -10.41 -20.63 5.10
C TYR A 225 -10.67 -20.67 6.60
N TYR A 226 -10.77 -21.86 7.19
CA TYR A 226 -10.99 -22.01 8.63
C TYR A 226 -9.81 -21.49 9.46
N ASP A 227 -8.58 -21.61 8.98
CA ASP A 227 -7.40 -20.99 9.60
C ASP A 227 -7.53 -19.46 9.66
N LEU A 228 -8.06 -18.83 8.60
CA LEU A 228 -8.31 -17.39 8.57
C LEU A 228 -9.42 -16.99 9.55
N LEU A 229 -10.49 -17.79 9.65
CA LEU A 229 -11.55 -17.55 10.64
C LEU A 229 -11.03 -17.71 12.08
N ALA A 230 -10.14 -18.68 12.34
CA ALA A 230 -9.50 -18.86 13.65
C ALA A 230 -8.63 -17.66 14.05
N LEU A 231 -8.07 -16.96 13.07
CA LEU A 231 -7.37 -15.67 13.25
C LEU A 231 -8.33 -14.49 13.43
N LYS A 232 -9.64 -14.73 13.54
CA LYS A 232 -10.72 -13.74 13.69
C LYS A 232 -10.87 -12.81 12.48
N GLU A 233 -10.45 -13.26 11.29
CA GLU A 233 -10.72 -12.51 10.07
C GLU A 233 -12.21 -12.62 9.71
N PRO A 234 -12.90 -11.50 9.44
CA PRO A 234 -14.31 -11.53 9.05
C PRO A 234 -14.51 -12.27 7.73
N ALA A 235 -15.49 -13.16 7.65
CA ALA A 235 -15.77 -13.96 6.45
C ALA A 235 -15.98 -13.09 5.20
N MET A 236 -16.66 -11.95 5.33
CA MET A 236 -16.87 -11.02 4.20
C MET A 236 -15.58 -10.33 3.73
N ARG A 237 -14.61 -10.11 4.63
CA ARG A 237 -13.28 -9.63 4.22
C ARG A 237 -12.54 -10.70 3.41
N ILE A 238 -12.64 -11.96 3.84
CA ILE A 238 -12.06 -13.10 3.10
C ILE A 238 -12.73 -13.21 1.72
N MET A 239 -14.07 -13.12 1.63
CA MET A 239 -14.80 -13.12 0.36
C MET A 239 -14.33 -12.00 -0.57
N TYR A 240 -14.20 -10.77 -0.06
CA TYR A 240 -13.68 -9.64 -0.82
C TYR A 240 -12.27 -9.93 -1.38
N LEU A 241 -11.37 -10.49 -0.56
CA LEU A 241 -10.00 -10.81 -0.99
C LEU A 241 -9.97 -11.91 -2.05
N ILE A 242 -10.83 -12.94 -1.91
CA ILE A 242 -10.99 -13.99 -2.93
C ILE A 242 -11.51 -13.37 -4.24
N SER A 243 -12.57 -12.59 -4.18
CA SER A 243 -13.17 -11.94 -5.36
C SER A 243 -12.17 -11.01 -6.05
N ARG A 244 -11.39 -10.23 -5.27
CA ARG A 244 -10.30 -9.40 -5.78
C ARG A 244 -9.24 -10.24 -6.48
N GLN A 245 -8.86 -11.39 -5.90
CA GLN A 245 -7.88 -12.30 -6.49
C GLN A 245 -8.37 -12.86 -7.84
N PHE A 246 -9.63 -13.31 -7.92
CA PHE A 246 -10.23 -13.77 -9.18
C PHE A 246 -10.32 -12.65 -10.22
N ASN A 247 -10.58 -11.41 -9.81
CA ASN A 247 -10.57 -10.26 -10.71
C ASN A 247 -9.17 -9.98 -11.28
N ILE A 248 -8.12 -10.06 -10.45
CA ILE A 248 -6.73 -9.95 -10.92
C ILE A 248 -6.42 -11.06 -11.92
N LEU A 249 -6.75 -12.32 -11.61
CA LEU A 249 -6.55 -13.46 -12.52
C LEU A 249 -7.27 -13.27 -13.86
N MET A 250 -8.51 -12.76 -13.84
CA MET A 250 -9.28 -12.46 -15.03
C MET A 250 -8.56 -11.43 -15.92
N ASN A 251 -8.10 -10.34 -15.32
CA ASN A 251 -7.39 -9.28 -16.04
C ASN A 251 -6.04 -9.78 -16.58
N VAL A 252 -5.25 -10.48 -15.76
CA VAL A 252 -3.97 -11.07 -16.17
C VAL A 252 -4.17 -12.03 -17.36
N LYS A 253 -5.15 -12.95 -17.28
CA LYS A 253 -5.46 -13.88 -18.36
C LYS A 253 -5.90 -13.17 -19.64
N ALA A 254 -6.81 -12.20 -19.53
CA ALA A 254 -7.30 -11.44 -20.68
C ALA A 254 -6.17 -10.68 -21.40
N MET A 255 -5.25 -10.10 -20.64
CA MET A 255 -4.12 -9.35 -21.18
C MET A 255 -3.02 -10.26 -21.72
N THR A 256 -2.72 -11.38 -21.05
CA THR A 256 -1.79 -12.39 -21.56
C THR A 256 -2.26 -12.93 -22.90
N ASN A 257 -3.55 -13.22 -23.05
CA ASN A 257 -4.14 -13.68 -24.31
C ASN A 257 -4.04 -12.63 -25.43
N LYS A 258 -3.95 -11.34 -25.08
CA LYS A 258 -3.74 -10.22 -26.02
C LYS A 258 -2.27 -9.92 -26.30
N GLY A 259 -1.32 -10.65 -25.69
CA GLY A 259 0.12 -10.50 -25.89
C GLY A 259 0.77 -9.30 -25.18
N PHE A 260 0.14 -8.74 -24.14
CA PHE A 260 0.77 -7.65 -23.37
C PHE A 260 2.00 -8.14 -22.59
N GLY A 261 2.98 -7.25 -22.42
CA GLY A 261 4.16 -7.51 -21.59
C GLY A 261 3.84 -7.47 -20.08
N ASN A 262 4.68 -8.11 -19.25
CA ASN A 262 4.44 -8.23 -17.80
C ASN A 262 4.25 -6.88 -17.11
N LYS A 263 5.00 -5.86 -17.50
CA LYS A 263 4.90 -4.50 -16.94
C LYS A 263 3.52 -3.87 -17.19
N ASP A 264 3.00 -4.01 -18.41
CA ASP A 264 1.67 -3.50 -18.76
C ASP A 264 0.56 -4.28 -18.06
N ILE A 265 0.74 -5.62 -17.95
CA ILE A 265 -0.18 -6.48 -17.20
C ILE A 265 -0.22 -6.05 -15.73
N ALA A 266 0.93 -5.88 -15.09
CA ALA A 266 1.03 -5.45 -13.70
C ALA A 266 0.27 -4.14 -13.43
N SER A 267 0.56 -3.12 -14.24
CA SER A 267 -0.06 -1.80 -14.12
C SER A 267 -1.59 -1.83 -14.27
N LYS A 268 -2.10 -2.59 -15.26
CA LYS A 268 -3.54 -2.63 -15.55
C LYS A 268 -4.33 -3.62 -14.69
N ALA A 269 -3.69 -4.72 -14.26
CA ALA A 269 -4.31 -5.70 -13.38
C ALA A 269 -4.27 -5.29 -11.89
N GLY A 270 -3.51 -4.24 -11.56
CA GLY A 270 -3.35 -3.76 -10.18
C GLY A 270 -2.59 -4.76 -9.31
N CYS A 271 -1.52 -5.37 -9.84
CA CYS A 271 -0.67 -6.30 -9.11
C CYS A 271 0.82 -5.98 -9.31
N PRO A 272 1.70 -6.37 -8.38
CA PRO A 272 3.14 -6.18 -8.53
C PRO A 272 3.71 -6.92 -9.77
N GLU A 273 4.71 -6.34 -10.45
CA GLU A 273 5.28 -6.92 -11.67
C GLU A 273 5.88 -8.31 -11.42
N TRP A 274 6.54 -8.50 -10.28
CA TRP A 274 7.11 -9.80 -9.89
C TRP A 274 6.05 -10.90 -9.73
N ALA A 275 4.83 -10.55 -9.33
CA ALA A 275 3.73 -11.50 -9.11
C ALA A 275 3.03 -11.91 -10.41
N VAL A 276 3.22 -11.19 -11.53
CA VAL A 276 2.53 -11.47 -12.80
C VAL A 276 2.75 -12.91 -13.27
N ARG A 277 3.99 -13.42 -13.18
CA ARG A 277 4.28 -14.82 -13.58
C ARG A 277 3.54 -15.84 -12.71
N LYS A 278 3.41 -15.56 -11.39
CA LYS A 278 2.67 -16.40 -10.44
C LYS A 278 1.17 -16.40 -10.79
N TYR A 279 0.61 -15.22 -11.08
CA TYR A 279 -0.78 -15.08 -11.55
C TYR A 279 -1.01 -15.73 -12.91
N GLN A 280 -0.07 -15.62 -13.85
CA GLN A 280 -0.15 -16.30 -15.15
C GLN A 280 -0.15 -17.83 -15.00
N ALA A 281 0.62 -18.37 -14.08
CA ALA A 281 0.61 -19.82 -13.79
C ALA A 281 -0.75 -20.22 -13.18
N GLN A 282 -1.25 -19.48 -12.18
CA GLN A 282 -2.50 -19.77 -11.49
C GLN A 282 -3.71 -19.69 -12.44
N CYS A 283 -3.78 -18.69 -13.33
CA CYS A 283 -4.91 -18.55 -14.24
C CYS A 283 -4.93 -19.57 -15.39
N ARG A 284 -3.92 -20.46 -15.52
CA ARG A 284 -3.96 -21.56 -16.51
C ARG A 284 -5.08 -22.55 -16.24
N ALA A 285 -5.40 -22.77 -14.97
CA ALA A 285 -6.43 -23.71 -14.55
C ALA A 285 -7.87 -23.27 -14.92
N TYR A 286 -8.08 -22.00 -15.25
CA TYR A 286 -9.40 -21.45 -15.51
C TYR A 286 -9.57 -20.99 -16.96
N SER A 287 -10.76 -21.12 -17.51
CA SER A 287 -11.15 -20.37 -18.72
C SER A 287 -11.40 -18.90 -18.36
N LEU A 288 -11.39 -18.00 -19.36
CA LEU A 288 -11.72 -16.60 -19.11
C LEU A 288 -13.17 -16.43 -18.66
N ASP A 289 -14.08 -17.30 -19.12
CA ASP A 289 -15.49 -17.25 -18.77
C ASP A 289 -15.74 -17.78 -17.35
N ASP A 290 -14.96 -18.75 -16.86
CA ASP A 290 -15.00 -19.21 -15.48
C ASP A 290 -14.54 -18.11 -14.53
N LEU A 291 -13.46 -17.38 -14.86
CA LEU A 291 -13.00 -16.24 -14.08
C LEU A 291 -14.03 -15.10 -14.03
N LYS A 292 -14.68 -14.80 -15.16
CA LYS A 292 -15.78 -13.82 -15.19
C LYS A 292 -16.98 -14.25 -14.33
N ARG A 293 -17.28 -15.57 -14.35
CA ARG A 293 -18.35 -16.13 -13.54
C ARG A 293 -18.01 -16.02 -12.06
N ALA A 294 -16.78 -16.39 -11.66
CA ALA A 294 -16.33 -16.29 -10.29
C ALA A 294 -16.41 -14.85 -9.75
N VAL A 295 -16.01 -13.86 -10.54
CA VAL A 295 -16.13 -12.45 -10.13
C VAL A 295 -17.58 -12.03 -9.95
N ARG A 296 -18.50 -12.43 -10.85
CA ARG A 296 -19.94 -12.12 -10.73
C ARG A 296 -20.57 -12.81 -9.52
N ASP A 297 -20.26 -14.08 -9.32
CA ASP A 297 -20.82 -14.87 -8.21
C ASP A 297 -20.31 -14.34 -6.87
N GLY A 298 -19.04 -13.89 -6.79
CA GLY A 298 -18.51 -13.22 -5.60
C GLY A 298 -19.31 -11.96 -5.23
N VAL A 299 -19.68 -11.13 -6.21
CA VAL A 299 -20.53 -9.95 -6.00
C VAL A 299 -21.95 -10.37 -5.58
N ALA A 300 -22.50 -11.41 -6.22
CA ALA A 300 -23.85 -11.89 -5.88
C ALA A 300 -23.91 -12.44 -4.44
N TYR A 301 -22.92 -13.20 -4.01
CA TYR A 301 -22.83 -13.69 -2.63
C TYR A 301 -22.68 -12.56 -1.62
N GLU A 302 -21.89 -11.53 -1.96
CA GLU A 302 -21.78 -10.34 -1.11
C GLU A 302 -23.14 -9.62 -0.95
N GLU A 303 -23.90 -9.48 -2.03
CA GLU A 303 -25.25 -8.91 -2.01
C GLU A 303 -26.21 -9.76 -1.19
N ASP A 304 -26.18 -11.10 -1.33
CA ASP A 304 -27.03 -12.01 -0.57
C ASP A 304 -26.76 -11.92 0.94
N VAL A 305 -25.50 -11.78 1.35
CA VAL A 305 -25.13 -11.57 2.75
C VAL A 305 -25.62 -10.20 3.24
N LYS A 306 -25.38 -9.12 2.50
CA LYS A 306 -25.80 -7.76 2.87
C LYS A 306 -27.32 -7.62 2.99
N THR A 307 -28.08 -8.39 2.21
CA THR A 307 -29.55 -8.41 2.25
C THR A 307 -30.15 -9.44 3.21
N GLY A 308 -29.29 -10.18 3.94
CA GLY A 308 -29.70 -11.18 4.92
C GLY A 308 -30.23 -12.49 4.30
N ARG A 309 -30.07 -12.70 3.01
CA ARG A 309 -30.48 -13.95 2.32
C ARG A 309 -29.54 -15.11 2.58
N MET A 310 -28.30 -14.84 2.98
CA MET A 310 -27.28 -15.85 3.22
C MET A 310 -26.41 -15.47 4.43
N ASN A 311 -25.94 -16.48 5.15
CA ASN A 311 -24.93 -16.30 6.19
C ASN A 311 -23.55 -16.06 5.54
N ASP A 312 -22.74 -15.20 6.15
CA ASP A 312 -21.44 -14.78 5.63
C ASP A 312 -20.42 -15.93 5.49
N GLN A 313 -20.36 -16.84 6.48
CA GLN A 313 -19.48 -18.00 6.42
C GLN A 313 -19.91 -18.98 5.33
N MET A 314 -21.24 -19.23 5.23
CA MET A 314 -21.80 -20.10 4.21
C MET A 314 -21.54 -19.57 2.80
N ALA A 315 -21.56 -18.25 2.58
CA ALA A 315 -21.26 -17.64 1.29
C ALA A 315 -19.84 -17.99 0.82
N VAL A 316 -18.85 -17.89 1.71
CA VAL A 316 -17.46 -18.25 1.39
C VAL A 316 -17.28 -19.74 1.15
N GLU A 317 -17.88 -20.57 1.99
CA GLU A 317 -17.84 -22.04 1.83
C GLU A 317 -18.42 -22.48 0.49
N LEU A 318 -19.60 -21.97 0.14
CA LEU A 318 -20.23 -22.27 -1.14
C LEU A 318 -19.38 -21.81 -2.32
N PHE A 319 -18.77 -20.64 -2.24
CA PHE A 319 -17.86 -20.15 -3.29
C PHE A 319 -16.66 -21.09 -3.45
N ILE A 320 -16.02 -21.49 -2.34
CA ILE A 320 -14.88 -22.41 -2.36
C ILE A 320 -15.30 -23.75 -2.99
N VAL A 321 -16.42 -24.33 -2.53
CA VAL A 321 -16.92 -25.63 -3.05
C VAL A 321 -17.24 -25.54 -4.53
N GLN A 322 -17.96 -24.51 -4.94
CA GLN A 322 -18.36 -24.31 -6.35
C GLN A 322 -17.17 -24.22 -7.31
N TYR A 323 -16.13 -23.49 -6.93
CA TYR A 323 -14.97 -23.21 -7.79
C TYR A 323 -13.82 -24.20 -7.62
N SER A 324 -13.86 -25.10 -6.61
CA SER A 324 -12.93 -26.21 -6.45
C SER A 324 -13.47 -27.56 -6.96
N ALA A 325 -14.74 -27.64 -7.32
CA ALA A 325 -15.30 -28.85 -7.94
C ALA A 325 -14.73 -29.05 -9.36
N ASP A 326 -14.48 -30.31 -9.74
CA ASP A 326 -14.07 -30.66 -11.10
C ASP A 326 -15.18 -30.30 -12.09
N MET A 327 -14.96 -29.26 -12.90
CA MET A 327 -15.92 -28.79 -13.91
C MET A 327 -16.02 -29.69 -15.15
N THR A 328 -15.33 -30.83 -15.14
CA THR A 328 -15.35 -31.80 -16.26
C THR A 328 -16.62 -32.66 -16.34
N GLY A 329 -17.57 -32.49 -15.39
CA GLY A 329 -18.74 -33.38 -15.24
C GLY A 329 -20.10 -32.81 -15.60
N THR A 330 -20.28 -31.53 -15.94
CA THR A 330 -21.63 -30.93 -16.08
C THR A 330 -21.91 -30.29 -17.44
N HIS A 331 -21.50 -30.94 -18.54
CA HIS A 331 -22.06 -30.66 -19.87
C HIS A 331 -22.78 -31.89 -20.42
N THR A 332 -23.76 -32.42 -19.65
CA THR A 332 -24.75 -33.32 -20.25
C THR A 332 -26.08 -33.12 -19.54
N THR A 333 -27.08 -32.88 -20.36
CA THR A 333 -28.52 -32.99 -20.14
C THR A 333 -29.26 -31.77 -19.59
N GLY A 334 -29.85 -31.07 -20.51
CA GLY A 334 -30.94 -30.11 -20.31
C GLY A 334 -31.60 -29.75 -21.62
N SER A 335 -31.75 -30.74 -22.53
CA SER A 335 -32.64 -30.59 -23.67
C SER A 335 -33.76 -31.61 -23.53
N LYS A 336 -34.92 -31.18 -23.03
CA LYS A 336 -36.23 -31.69 -23.42
C LYS A 336 -37.28 -30.63 -23.08
#